data_b4fb952197f32db1ada72ce69ae6cede
#
_entry.id   b4fb952197f32db1ada72ce69ae6cede
#
_cell.length_a   1.000
_cell.length_b   1.000
_cell.length_c   1.000
_cell.angle_alpha   90.00
_cell.angle_beta   90.00
_cell.angle_gamma   90.00
#
_symmetry.space_group_name_H-M   'P 1'
#
loop_
_entity.id
_entity.type
_entity.pdbx_description
1 polymer ?
#
loop_
_entity_poly.entity_id
_entity_poly.type
_entity_poly.pdbx_seq_one_letter_code
_entity_poly.pdbx_strand_id
1 'polypeptide(L)'
;MAHEVSRRKGLMTVLGDFGLGKTILIQAFLKEASQVNVKIIPLFNSNISFEELLLFLCRELGLPAETEGPSGLLYLLLRGLSNAYKAGMNLILLIDEAHNMPEETLESLRMVSNQEVSFKKTIQIVFIGQPVFWEKLSHSDLRQLKQRIGVIVTLSPLTPAESREYMIWSSKNGHPVKQP
;
A
#
# COMPACT_ATOMS: atom_id res chain seq x y z
N MET A 1 -10.97 1.77 -6.50
CA MET A 1 -9.86 1.95 -5.55
C MET A 1 -9.92 3.29 -4.83
N ALA A 2 -9.93 4.43 -5.51
CA ALA A 2 -10.02 5.77 -4.88
C ALA A 2 -11.25 5.93 -3.96
N HIS A 3 -12.42 5.42 -4.36
CA HIS A 3 -13.63 5.45 -3.53
C HIS A 3 -13.52 4.62 -2.23
N GLU A 4 -12.78 3.52 -2.25
CA GLU A 4 -12.57 2.67 -1.07
C GLU A 4 -11.54 3.28 -0.11
N VAL A 5 -10.55 3.98 -0.65
CA VAL A 5 -9.56 4.75 0.12
C VAL A 5 -10.24 5.89 0.90
N SER A 6 -11.22 6.57 0.30
CA SER A 6 -11.98 7.62 1.01
C SER A 6 -12.78 7.10 2.20
N ARG A 7 -13.15 5.81 2.19
CA ARG A 7 -13.83 5.12 3.30
C ARG A 7 -12.91 4.62 4.42
N ARG A 8 -11.58 4.76 4.27
CA ARG A 8 -10.56 4.33 5.25
C ARG A 8 -10.72 2.86 5.67
N LYS A 9 -10.81 1.95 4.70
CA LYS A 9 -11.04 0.51 4.96
C LYS A 9 -9.85 -0.25 5.56
N GLY A 10 -8.72 0.40 5.79
CA GLY A 10 -7.56 -0.21 6.45
C GLY A 10 -6.67 -0.98 5.47
N LEU A 11 -6.86 -2.29 5.31
CA LEU A 11 -6.03 -3.13 4.46
C LEU A 11 -6.72 -3.45 3.14
N MET A 12 -5.98 -3.29 2.05
CA MET A 12 -6.41 -3.60 0.69
C MET A 12 -5.31 -4.36 -0.05
N THR A 13 -5.68 -5.20 -1.01
CA THR A 13 -4.71 -5.86 -1.89
C THR A 13 -5.11 -5.77 -3.35
N VAL A 14 -4.09 -5.61 -4.20
CA VAL A 14 -4.19 -5.65 -5.66
C VAL A 14 -3.29 -6.78 -6.15
N LEU A 15 -3.89 -7.78 -6.76
CA LEU A 15 -3.21 -8.95 -7.27
C LEU A 15 -3.19 -8.91 -8.80
N GLY A 16 -2.07 -9.30 -9.38
CA GLY A 16 -1.95 -9.42 -10.83
C GLY A 16 -0.62 -10.04 -11.22
N ASP A 17 -0.63 -10.83 -12.28
CA ASP A 17 0.58 -11.43 -12.83
C ASP A 17 1.58 -10.38 -13.33
N PHE A 18 2.79 -10.85 -13.63
CA PHE A 18 3.81 -10.01 -14.22
C PHE A 18 3.29 -9.38 -15.53
N GLY A 19 3.58 -8.11 -15.76
CA GLY A 19 3.21 -7.41 -17.00
C GLY A 19 1.77 -6.88 -17.06
N LEU A 20 0.89 -7.18 -16.11
CA LEU A 20 -0.50 -6.70 -16.11
C LEU A 20 -0.69 -5.22 -15.76
N GLY A 21 0.36 -4.42 -15.77
CA GLY A 21 0.25 -2.98 -15.58
C GLY A 21 0.06 -2.52 -14.13
N LYS A 22 0.43 -3.32 -13.12
CA LYS A 22 0.38 -2.95 -11.70
C LYS A 22 1.02 -1.58 -11.44
N THR A 23 2.21 -1.34 -11.99
CA THR A 23 2.94 -0.06 -11.86
C THR A 23 2.18 1.11 -12.47
N ILE A 24 1.50 0.90 -13.60
CA ILE A 24 0.67 1.93 -14.25
C ILE A 24 -0.53 2.26 -13.36
N LEU A 25 -1.16 1.23 -12.78
CA LEU A 25 -2.25 1.42 -11.82
C LEU A 25 -1.80 2.23 -10.60
N ILE A 26 -0.61 1.94 -10.07
CA ILE A 26 0.02 2.71 -8.98
C ILE A 26 0.16 4.18 -9.38
N GLN A 27 0.75 4.46 -10.54
CA GLN A 27 0.97 5.82 -11.02
C GLN A 27 -0.34 6.58 -11.20
N ALA A 28 -1.35 5.94 -11.79
CA ALA A 28 -2.68 6.52 -11.95
C ALA A 28 -3.32 6.83 -10.59
N PHE A 29 -3.20 5.91 -9.63
CA PHE A 29 -3.70 6.11 -8.28
C PHE A 29 -2.99 7.25 -7.54
N LEU A 30 -1.66 7.34 -7.64
CA LEU A 30 -0.87 8.43 -7.06
C LEU A 30 -1.31 9.79 -7.62
N LYS A 31 -1.55 9.88 -8.93
CA LYS A 31 -2.02 11.10 -9.59
C LYS A 31 -3.42 11.52 -9.15
N GLU A 32 -4.33 10.57 -9.01
CA GLU A 32 -5.70 10.83 -8.57
C GLU A 32 -5.75 11.24 -7.08
N ALA A 33 -4.98 10.56 -6.24
CA ALA A 33 -4.94 10.81 -4.81
C ALA A 33 -4.29 12.16 -4.45
N SER A 34 -3.41 12.71 -5.29
CA SER A 34 -2.79 14.02 -5.07
C SER A 34 -3.79 15.19 -5.11
N GLN A 35 -5.01 14.96 -5.55
CA GLN A 35 -6.08 15.96 -5.59
C GLN A 35 -6.88 16.05 -4.27
N VAL A 36 -6.58 15.21 -3.29
CA VAL A 36 -7.28 15.13 -2.01
C VAL A 36 -6.23 15.27 -0.89
N ASN A 37 -6.64 15.57 0.34
CA ASN A 37 -5.74 15.65 1.49
C ASN A 37 -5.22 14.24 1.89
N VAL A 38 -4.45 13.62 0.98
CA VAL A 38 -3.91 12.26 1.08
C VAL A 38 -2.39 12.32 0.92
N LYS A 39 -1.66 11.76 1.86
CA LYS A 39 -0.23 11.50 1.71
C LYS A 39 -0.03 10.00 1.40
N ILE A 40 0.52 9.71 0.23
CA ILE A 40 0.89 8.36 -0.16
C ILE A 40 2.39 8.17 0.08
N ILE A 41 2.72 7.06 0.72
CA ILE A 41 4.09 6.64 1.01
C ILE A 41 4.34 5.36 0.21
N PRO A 42 5.02 5.43 -0.96
CA PRO A 42 5.31 4.25 -1.76
C PRO A 42 6.55 3.52 -1.23
N LEU A 43 6.42 2.22 -1.03
CA LEU A 43 7.50 1.30 -0.70
C LEU A 43 7.73 0.36 -1.90
N PHE A 44 8.76 0.63 -2.69
CA PHE A 44 9.09 -0.16 -3.88
C PHE A 44 9.97 -1.38 -3.58
N ASN A 45 10.78 -1.33 -2.51
CA ASN A 45 11.53 -2.48 -2.03
C ASN A 45 10.87 -3.03 -0.78
N SER A 46 10.08 -4.09 -0.95
CA SER A 46 9.35 -4.70 0.14
C SER A 46 10.15 -5.76 0.93
N ASN A 47 11.33 -6.17 0.44
CA ASN A 47 12.18 -7.11 1.16
C ASN A 47 13.00 -6.41 2.26
N ILE A 48 12.32 -5.93 3.28
CA ILE A 48 12.90 -5.19 4.42
C ILE A 48 12.38 -5.76 5.74
N SER A 49 13.17 -5.61 6.79
CA SER A 49 12.77 -5.93 8.15
C SER A 49 11.70 -4.98 8.68
N PHE A 50 11.02 -5.37 9.76
CA PHE A 50 10.04 -4.49 10.39
C PHE A 50 10.68 -3.22 10.96
N GLU A 51 11.87 -3.30 11.49
CA GLU A 51 12.61 -2.15 12.03
C GLU A 51 12.96 -1.14 10.93
N GLU A 52 13.46 -1.62 9.79
CA GLU A 52 13.73 -0.79 8.62
C GLU A 52 12.46 -0.13 8.10
N LEU A 53 11.34 -0.84 8.09
CA LEU A 53 10.04 -0.31 7.72
C LEU A 53 9.57 0.80 8.67
N LEU A 54 9.72 0.59 10.00
CA LEU A 54 9.39 1.61 11.00
C LEU A 54 10.23 2.87 10.80
N LEU A 55 11.54 2.71 10.62
CA LEU A 55 12.46 3.82 10.38
C LEU A 55 12.09 4.58 9.09
N PHE A 56 11.81 3.85 8.01
CA PHE A 56 11.35 4.43 6.75
C PHE A 56 10.07 5.26 6.95
N LEU A 57 9.06 4.71 7.60
CA LEU A 57 7.79 5.41 7.84
C LEU A 57 7.96 6.63 8.74
N CYS A 58 8.78 6.55 9.78
CA CYS A 58 9.10 7.69 10.64
C CYS A 58 9.76 8.82 9.84
N ARG A 59 10.73 8.52 8.99
CA ARG A 59 11.40 9.50 8.12
C ARG A 59 10.42 10.14 7.14
N GLU A 60 9.57 9.35 6.51
CA GLU A 60 8.53 9.84 5.60
C GLU A 60 7.54 10.80 6.29
N LEU A 61 7.32 10.61 7.59
CA LEU A 61 6.47 11.49 8.41
C LEU A 61 7.23 12.65 9.04
N GLY A 62 8.55 12.76 8.81
CA GLY A 62 9.39 13.83 9.41
C GLY A 62 9.57 13.69 10.91
N LEU A 63 9.52 12.45 11.44
CA LEU A 63 9.68 12.19 12.87
C LEU A 63 11.16 11.97 13.22
N PRO A 64 11.64 12.41 14.41
CA PRO A 64 13.04 12.28 14.82
C PRO A 64 13.34 10.84 15.27
N ALA A 65 13.70 9.98 14.33
CA ALA A 65 13.81 8.53 14.51
C ALA A 65 15.25 8.01 14.70
N GLU A 66 16.28 8.87 14.60
CA GLU A 66 17.68 8.45 14.44
C GLU A 66 18.30 7.82 15.71
N THR A 67 17.74 8.07 16.88
CA THR A 67 18.27 7.58 18.18
C THR A 67 17.37 6.51 18.83
N GLU A 68 16.31 6.10 18.16
CA GLU A 68 15.30 5.21 18.71
C GLU A 68 15.59 3.73 18.36
N GLY A 69 15.44 2.85 19.31
CA GLY A 69 15.37 1.40 19.06
C GLY A 69 13.99 0.98 18.56
N PRO A 70 13.78 -0.31 18.19
CA PRO A 70 12.55 -0.79 17.55
C PRO A 70 11.25 -0.41 18.29
N SER A 71 11.23 -0.56 19.61
CA SER A 71 10.05 -0.21 20.43
C SER A 71 9.79 1.30 20.45
N GLY A 72 10.84 2.11 20.48
CA GLY A 72 10.75 3.57 20.40
C GLY A 72 10.24 4.03 19.04
N LEU A 73 10.75 3.43 17.95
CA LEU A 73 10.29 3.67 16.58
C LEU A 73 8.79 3.37 16.42
N LEU A 74 8.33 2.22 16.95
CA LEU A 74 6.91 1.88 16.88
C LEU A 74 6.05 2.91 17.63
N TYR A 75 6.43 3.27 18.86
CA TYR A 75 5.71 4.29 19.62
C TYR A 75 5.68 5.63 18.92
N LEU A 76 6.83 6.08 18.39
CA LEU A 76 6.98 7.32 17.66
C LEU A 76 6.09 7.35 16.41
N LEU A 77 6.09 6.24 15.63
CA LEU A 77 5.24 6.08 14.46
C LEU A 77 3.76 6.16 14.82
N LEU A 78 3.30 5.40 15.81
CA LEU A 78 1.89 5.38 16.22
C LEU A 78 1.41 6.76 16.68
N ARG A 79 2.24 7.50 17.40
CA ARG A 79 1.99 8.91 17.76
C ARG A 79 1.88 9.79 16.52
N GLY A 80 2.83 9.67 15.59
CA GLY A 80 2.86 10.43 14.34
C GLY A 80 1.61 10.18 13.49
N LEU A 81 1.21 8.92 13.34
CA LEU A 81 -0.02 8.53 12.63
C LEU A 81 -1.28 9.15 13.27
N SER A 82 -1.36 9.12 14.61
CA SER A 82 -2.48 9.73 15.34
C SER A 82 -2.54 11.25 15.13
N ASN A 83 -1.39 11.93 15.18
CA ASN A 83 -1.32 13.38 14.97
C ASN A 83 -1.68 13.75 13.52
N ALA A 84 -1.17 13.03 12.53
CA ALA A 84 -1.51 13.21 11.12
C ALA A 84 -3.03 13.04 10.89
N TYR A 85 -3.62 12.00 11.49
CA TYR A 85 -5.07 11.80 11.44
C TYR A 85 -5.86 12.97 12.02
N LYS A 86 -5.48 13.47 13.22
CA LYS A 86 -6.12 14.62 13.87
C LYS A 86 -6.00 15.91 13.05
N ALA A 87 -4.91 16.06 12.30
CA ALA A 87 -4.71 17.14 11.34
C ALA A 87 -5.51 16.96 10.03
N GLY A 88 -6.36 15.92 9.94
CA GLY A 88 -7.19 15.65 8.76
C GLY A 88 -6.46 14.93 7.62
N MET A 89 -5.20 14.54 7.79
CA MET A 89 -4.42 13.84 6.77
C MET A 89 -4.85 12.38 6.65
N ASN A 90 -5.02 11.90 5.43
CA ASN A 90 -5.22 10.49 5.13
C ASN A 90 -3.90 9.88 4.65
N LEU A 91 -3.37 8.92 5.40
CA LEU A 91 -2.09 8.28 5.11
C LEU A 91 -2.32 6.93 4.42
N ILE A 92 -1.58 6.68 3.34
CA ILE A 92 -1.62 5.43 2.60
C ILE A 92 -0.19 4.93 2.44
N LEU A 93 0.10 3.76 3.00
CA LEU A 93 1.30 3.00 2.69
C LEU A 93 1.00 2.09 1.50
N LEU A 94 1.71 2.29 0.41
CA LEU A 94 1.58 1.49 -0.80
C LEU A 94 2.81 0.60 -0.91
N ILE A 95 2.62 -0.70 -0.82
CA ILE A 95 3.71 -1.70 -0.83
C ILE A 95 3.67 -2.41 -2.18
N ASP A 96 4.67 -2.14 -3.01
CA ASP A 96 4.82 -2.85 -4.29
C ASP A 96 5.58 -4.16 -4.09
N GLU A 97 5.31 -5.14 -4.96
CA GLU A 97 5.87 -6.50 -4.90
C GLU A 97 5.76 -7.13 -3.49
N ALA A 98 4.61 -6.95 -2.84
CA ALA A 98 4.36 -7.35 -1.44
C ALA A 98 4.64 -8.84 -1.16
N HIS A 99 4.66 -9.70 -2.19
CA HIS A 99 5.02 -11.11 -2.05
C HIS A 99 6.48 -11.33 -1.61
N ASN A 100 7.37 -10.34 -1.83
CA ASN A 100 8.76 -10.39 -1.40
C ASN A 100 8.96 -9.98 0.08
N MET A 101 7.92 -9.39 0.72
CA MET A 101 8.04 -8.95 2.12
C MET A 101 8.18 -10.15 3.06
N PRO A 102 9.10 -10.13 4.04
CA PRO A 102 9.21 -11.19 5.05
C PRO A 102 7.90 -11.40 5.81
N GLU A 103 7.58 -12.64 6.17
CA GLU A 103 6.34 -12.97 6.91
C GLU A 103 6.28 -12.28 8.26
N GLU A 104 7.40 -12.18 8.96
CA GLU A 104 7.53 -11.47 10.23
C GLU A 104 7.19 -9.97 10.07
N THR A 105 7.64 -9.35 8.98
CA THR A 105 7.31 -7.94 8.69
C THR A 105 5.83 -7.78 8.35
N LEU A 106 5.25 -8.70 7.59
CA LEU A 106 3.81 -8.72 7.27
C LEU A 106 2.95 -8.84 8.53
N GLU A 107 3.29 -9.76 9.44
CA GLU A 107 2.55 -9.92 10.71
C GLU A 107 2.70 -8.66 11.58
N SER A 108 3.89 -8.08 11.64
CA SER A 108 4.14 -6.86 12.40
C SER A 108 3.38 -5.66 11.86
N LEU A 109 3.12 -5.59 10.55
CA LEU A 109 2.25 -4.57 9.94
C LEU A 109 0.81 -4.63 10.47
N ARG A 110 0.36 -5.80 10.93
CA ARG A 110 -0.95 -5.94 11.58
C ARG A 110 -1.07 -5.03 12.81
N MET A 111 0.01 -4.88 13.61
CA MET A 111 0.03 -3.98 14.77
C MET A 111 -0.14 -2.52 14.34
N VAL A 112 0.57 -2.09 13.32
CA VAL A 112 0.47 -0.71 12.77
C VAL A 112 -0.92 -0.46 12.21
N SER A 113 -1.48 -1.43 11.46
CA SER A 113 -2.81 -1.33 10.86
C SER A 113 -3.96 -1.29 11.86
N ASN A 114 -3.71 -1.71 13.11
CA ASN A 114 -4.71 -1.69 14.18
C ASN A 114 -4.90 -0.33 14.81
N GLN A 115 -3.99 0.61 14.57
CA GLN A 115 -4.10 1.95 15.12
C GLN A 115 -5.38 2.64 14.64
N GLU A 116 -6.23 3.01 15.58
CA GLU A 116 -7.49 3.69 15.33
C GLU A 116 -7.62 4.96 16.19
N VAL A 117 -8.22 5.98 15.59
CA VAL A 117 -8.69 7.18 16.30
C VAL A 117 -10.16 7.39 15.94
N SER A 118 -11.03 7.46 16.95
CA SER A 118 -12.46 7.63 16.74
C SER A 118 -13.05 6.57 15.79
N PHE A 119 -12.69 5.30 15.99
CA PHE A 119 -13.12 4.14 15.17
C PHE A 119 -12.72 4.19 13.69
N LYS A 120 -11.75 5.03 13.32
CA LYS A 120 -11.22 5.11 11.96
C LYS A 120 -9.73 4.78 11.94
N LYS A 121 -9.29 4.08 10.91
CA LYS A 121 -7.88 3.74 10.70
C LYS A 121 -7.06 5.01 10.48
N THR A 122 -5.92 5.11 11.16
CA THR A 122 -4.99 6.23 11.01
C THR A 122 -4.11 6.09 9.78
N ILE A 123 -3.91 4.87 9.31
CA ILE A 123 -3.18 4.53 8.09
C ILE A 123 -3.96 3.47 7.31
N GLN A 124 -3.90 3.54 6.01
CA GLN A 124 -4.35 2.49 5.09
C GLN A 124 -3.14 1.84 4.44
N ILE A 125 -3.18 0.53 4.23
CA ILE A 125 -2.10 -0.21 3.60
C ILE A 125 -2.65 -0.88 2.35
N VAL A 126 -1.99 -0.63 1.23
CA VAL A 126 -2.31 -1.24 -0.06
C VAL A 126 -1.16 -2.16 -0.44
N PHE A 127 -1.41 -3.45 -0.39
CA PHE A 127 -0.48 -4.46 -0.88
C PHE A 127 -0.69 -4.66 -2.38
N ILE A 128 0.38 -4.59 -3.15
CA ILE A 128 0.37 -4.86 -4.58
C ILE A 128 1.35 -5.99 -4.85
N GLY A 129 0.91 -7.03 -5.53
CA GLY A 129 1.76 -8.19 -5.75
C GLY A 129 1.20 -9.17 -6.76
N GLN A 130 1.91 -10.29 -6.89
CA GLN A 130 1.48 -11.42 -7.71
C GLN A 130 0.47 -12.29 -6.93
N PRO A 131 -0.30 -13.18 -7.60
CA PRO A 131 -1.24 -14.08 -6.93
C PRO A 131 -0.63 -14.93 -5.82
N VAL A 132 0.65 -15.29 -5.92
CA VAL A 132 1.40 -16.00 -4.88
C VAL A 132 1.39 -15.27 -3.52
N PHE A 133 1.20 -13.95 -3.50
CA PHE A 133 1.03 -13.18 -2.27
C PHE A 133 -0.23 -13.63 -1.50
N TRP A 134 -1.32 -13.90 -2.21
CA TRP A 134 -2.56 -14.37 -1.58
C TRP A 134 -2.44 -15.77 -1.00
N GLU A 135 -1.64 -16.62 -1.64
CA GLU A 135 -1.29 -17.95 -1.13
C GLU A 135 -0.43 -17.83 0.13
N LYS A 136 0.61 -16.98 0.09
CA LYS A 136 1.46 -16.67 1.25
C LYS A 136 0.66 -16.21 2.46
N LEU A 137 -0.33 -15.34 2.27
CA LEU A 137 -1.23 -14.88 3.34
C LEU A 137 -2.12 -16.00 3.90
N SER A 138 -2.18 -17.19 3.28
CA SER A 138 -2.94 -18.33 3.77
C SER A 138 -2.17 -19.18 4.77
N HIS A 139 -0.87 -18.95 4.95
CA HIS A 139 -0.06 -19.60 5.99
C HIS A 139 -0.61 -19.25 7.37
N SER A 140 -0.41 -20.17 8.35
CA SER A 140 -0.99 -20.07 9.70
C SER A 140 -0.77 -18.72 10.35
N ASP A 141 0.45 -18.20 10.25
CA ASP A 141 0.93 -17.03 10.96
C ASP A 141 0.39 -15.72 10.35
N LEU A 142 0.05 -15.72 9.05
CA LEU A 142 -0.49 -14.56 8.34
C LEU A 142 -2.02 -14.56 8.21
N ARG A 143 -2.70 -15.61 8.70
CA ARG A 143 -4.15 -15.75 8.59
C ARG A 143 -4.91 -14.57 9.19
N GLN A 144 -4.43 -14.03 10.31
CA GLN A 144 -5.06 -12.87 10.96
C GLN A 144 -4.91 -11.59 10.12
N LEU A 145 -3.77 -11.41 9.45
CA LEU A 145 -3.57 -10.30 8.51
C LEU A 145 -4.51 -10.44 7.31
N LYS A 146 -4.58 -11.65 6.72
CA LYS A 146 -5.48 -11.97 5.60
C LYS A 146 -6.94 -11.63 5.89
N GLN A 147 -7.45 -12.00 7.07
CA GLN A 147 -8.83 -11.74 7.49
C GLN A 147 -9.18 -10.25 7.61
N ARG A 148 -8.18 -9.39 7.73
CA ARG A 148 -8.35 -7.93 7.83
C ARG A 148 -8.33 -7.20 6.49
N ILE A 149 -7.99 -7.90 5.41
CA ILE A 149 -8.03 -7.33 4.07
C ILE A 149 -9.48 -7.18 3.66
N GLY A 150 -9.95 -5.93 3.65
CA GLY A 150 -11.34 -5.60 3.35
C GLY A 150 -11.65 -5.44 1.88
N VAL A 151 -10.61 -5.27 1.03
CA VAL A 151 -10.76 -5.09 -0.42
C VAL A 151 -9.71 -5.92 -1.14
N ILE A 152 -10.16 -6.71 -2.10
CA ILE A 152 -9.30 -7.49 -2.98
C ILE A 152 -9.65 -7.09 -4.41
N VAL A 153 -8.63 -6.68 -5.16
CA VAL A 153 -8.73 -6.38 -6.59
C VAL A 153 -7.82 -7.33 -7.33
N THR A 154 -8.35 -8.06 -8.29
CA THR A 154 -7.55 -8.92 -9.16
C THR A 154 -7.51 -8.31 -10.56
N LEU A 155 -6.30 -8.08 -11.06
CA LEU A 155 -6.07 -7.61 -12.42
C LEU A 155 -6.10 -8.80 -13.37
N SER A 156 -6.87 -8.68 -14.43
CA SER A 156 -6.92 -9.63 -15.53
C SER A 156 -6.23 -9.02 -16.76
N PRO A 157 -5.73 -9.84 -17.69
CA PRO A 157 -5.28 -9.36 -18.99
C PRO A 157 -6.40 -8.57 -19.68
N LEU A 158 -6.04 -7.49 -20.36
CA LEU A 158 -6.99 -6.71 -21.14
C LEU A 158 -7.51 -7.55 -22.31
N THR A 159 -8.80 -7.48 -22.57
CA THR A 159 -9.38 -8.00 -23.79
C THR A 159 -8.85 -7.24 -25.02
N PRO A 160 -8.96 -7.77 -26.23
CA PRO A 160 -8.56 -7.06 -27.46
C PRO A 160 -9.23 -5.69 -27.62
N ALA A 161 -10.49 -5.55 -27.16
CA ALA A 161 -11.22 -4.29 -27.20
C ALA A 161 -10.64 -3.28 -26.20
N GLU A 162 -10.46 -3.68 -24.95
CA GLU A 162 -9.84 -2.86 -23.89
C GLU A 162 -8.41 -2.49 -24.22
N SER A 163 -7.62 -3.41 -24.81
CA SER A 163 -6.26 -3.13 -25.27
C SER A 163 -6.23 -2.01 -26.33
N ARG A 164 -7.19 -2.01 -27.26
CA ARG A 164 -7.33 -0.96 -28.27
C ARG A 164 -7.67 0.39 -27.63
N GLU A 165 -8.62 0.41 -26.71
CA GLU A 165 -9.00 1.62 -25.99
C GLU A 165 -7.84 2.15 -25.16
N TYR A 166 -7.11 1.27 -24.48
CA TYR A 166 -5.92 1.62 -23.72
C TYR A 166 -4.83 2.24 -24.61
N MET A 167 -4.57 1.68 -25.79
CA MET A 167 -3.59 2.25 -26.72
C MET A 167 -3.98 3.64 -27.19
N ILE A 168 -5.27 3.87 -27.49
CA ILE A 168 -5.78 5.19 -27.88
C ILE A 168 -5.63 6.19 -26.73
N TRP A 169 -5.99 5.79 -25.53
CA TRP A 169 -5.87 6.64 -24.34
C TRP A 169 -4.39 6.95 -24.02
N SER A 170 -3.52 5.96 -24.07
CA SER A 170 -2.07 6.08 -23.82
C SER A 170 -1.40 7.03 -24.80
N SER A 171 -1.72 6.94 -26.09
CA SER A 171 -1.18 7.83 -27.11
C SER A 171 -1.59 9.30 -26.93
N LYS A 172 -2.82 9.53 -26.44
CA LYS A 172 -3.34 10.89 -26.16
C LYS A 172 -2.73 11.52 -24.89
N ASN A 173 -2.29 10.70 -23.93
CA ASN A 173 -1.80 11.17 -22.63
C ASN A 173 -0.28 11.06 -22.46
N GLY A 174 0.47 10.80 -23.54
CA GLY A 174 1.94 10.80 -23.53
C GLY A 174 2.59 9.63 -22.79
N HIS A 175 1.86 8.54 -22.54
CA HIS A 175 2.41 7.32 -21.98
C HIS A 175 2.94 6.44 -23.11
N PRO A 176 4.27 6.23 -23.26
CA PRO A 176 4.78 5.37 -24.32
C PRO A 176 4.32 3.93 -24.08
N VAL A 177 3.58 3.39 -25.05
CA VAL A 177 3.34 1.96 -25.12
C VAL A 177 4.70 1.31 -25.44
N LYS A 178 5.34 0.65 -24.44
CA LYS A 178 6.48 -0.21 -24.75
C LYS A 178 5.97 -1.33 -25.67
N GLN A 179 6.43 -1.31 -26.90
CA GLN A 179 6.22 -2.45 -27.80
C GLN A 179 6.93 -3.68 -27.22
N PRO A 180 6.39 -4.88 -27.41
CA PRO A 180 6.96 -6.13 -26.92
C PRO A 180 8.33 -6.43 -27.50
#